data_a41ff112e7b511dbda64853865952945
#
_entry.id   a41ff112e7b511dbda64853865952945
#
_cell.length_a   1.000
_cell.length_b   1.000
_cell.length_c   1.000
_cell.angle_alpha   90.00
_cell.angle_beta   90.00
_cell.angle_gamma   90.00
#
_symmetry.space_group_name_H-M   'P 1'
#
loop_
_entity.id
_entity.type
_entity.pdbx_description
1 polymer ?
#
loop_
_entity_poly.entity_id
_entity_poly.type
_entity_poly.pdbx_seq_one_letter_code
_entity_poly.pdbx_strand_id
1 'polypeptide(L)'
;ILTRSMAEMSRFAVAKGADPITFLGLSGMGDLVATCMSNLSRNYQLGFNLGKGMSLIDAKNKVGQVAEGIRTLKATRNESKKLNIKMPLVESMYNILIDKALPESLIEDLVNNPSEVDVEFKN
;
A
#
# COMPACT_ATOMS: atom_id res chain seq x y z
N ILE A 1 6.89 -7.68 -0.82
CA ILE A 1 5.91 -6.58 -0.59
C ILE A 1 6.47 -5.25 -1.08
N LEU A 2 7.68 -4.82 -0.71
CA LEU A 2 8.25 -3.53 -1.13
C LEU A 2 8.29 -3.34 -2.65
N THR A 3 8.76 -4.34 -3.39
CA THR A 3 8.80 -4.31 -4.86
C THR A 3 7.41 -4.17 -5.48
N ARG A 4 6.42 -4.85 -4.92
CA ARG A 4 5.03 -4.72 -5.37
C ARG A 4 4.42 -3.37 -5.02
N SER A 5 4.70 -2.84 -3.85
CA SER A 5 4.26 -1.49 -3.48
C SER A 5 4.81 -0.46 -4.47
N MET A 6 6.08 -0.57 -4.81
CA MET A 6 6.71 0.33 -5.78
C MET A 6 6.09 0.17 -7.18
N ALA A 7 5.80 -1.05 -7.61
CA ALA A 7 5.16 -1.29 -8.91
C ALA A 7 3.76 -0.68 -8.98
N GLU A 8 2.94 -0.83 -7.94
CA GLU A 8 1.61 -0.24 -7.89
C GLU A 8 1.66 1.28 -7.82
N MET A 9 2.53 1.83 -6.97
CA MET A 9 2.75 3.29 -6.88
C MET A 9 3.20 3.87 -8.21
N SER A 10 4.11 3.18 -8.91
CA SER A 10 4.60 3.60 -10.23
C SER A 10 3.48 3.61 -11.26
N ARG A 11 2.70 2.55 -11.36
CA ARG A 11 1.54 2.50 -12.28
C ARG A 11 0.57 3.63 -12.02
N PHE A 12 0.25 3.88 -10.76
CA PHE A 12 -0.66 4.96 -10.38
C PHE A 12 -0.08 6.33 -10.74
N ALA A 13 1.18 6.58 -10.40
CA ALA A 13 1.85 7.85 -10.68
C ALA A 13 1.97 8.11 -12.18
N VAL A 14 2.33 7.11 -12.98
CA VAL A 14 2.41 7.21 -14.44
C VAL A 14 1.05 7.49 -15.06
N ALA A 15 -0.01 6.85 -14.59
CA ALA A 15 -1.37 7.12 -15.04
C ALA A 15 -1.83 8.54 -14.71
N LYS A 16 -1.25 9.16 -13.69
CA LYS A 16 -1.45 10.58 -13.32
C LYS A 16 -0.48 11.54 -14.01
N GLY A 17 0.36 11.07 -14.92
CA GLY A 17 1.27 11.87 -15.72
C GLY A 17 2.70 12.00 -15.19
N ALA A 18 3.09 11.23 -14.18
CA ALA A 18 4.45 11.22 -13.67
C ALA A 18 5.41 10.50 -14.62
N ASP A 19 6.67 10.95 -14.64
CA ASP A 19 7.76 10.26 -15.31
C ASP A 19 8.18 9.05 -14.47
N PRO A 20 8.12 7.80 -15.02
CA PRO A 20 8.46 6.61 -14.27
C PRO A 20 9.92 6.59 -13.80
N ILE A 21 10.84 7.13 -14.58
CA ILE A 21 12.28 7.18 -14.23
C ILE A 21 12.50 8.09 -13.03
N THR A 22 11.92 9.29 -13.04
CA THR A 22 12.01 10.22 -11.92
C THR A 22 11.37 9.64 -10.67
N PHE A 23 10.21 9.01 -10.81
CA PHE A 23 9.47 8.44 -9.69
C PHE A 23 10.21 7.26 -9.05
N LEU A 24 10.82 6.38 -9.85
CA LEU A 24 11.58 5.22 -9.40
C LEU A 24 13.02 5.54 -8.97
N GLY A 25 13.45 6.79 -9.08
CA GLY A 25 14.78 7.21 -8.66
C GLY A 25 15.08 6.96 -7.18
N LEU A 26 16.32 7.19 -6.77
CA LEU A 26 16.80 6.94 -5.40
C LEU A 26 15.93 7.60 -4.33
N SER A 27 15.39 8.79 -4.58
CA SER A 27 14.52 9.49 -3.63
C SER A 27 13.20 8.73 -3.40
N GLY A 28 12.55 8.24 -4.43
CA GLY A 28 11.28 7.51 -4.31
C GLY A 28 11.45 6.16 -3.60
N MET A 29 12.43 5.37 -4.02
CA MET A 29 12.72 4.07 -3.41
C MET A 29 13.28 4.25 -1.99
N GLY A 30 14.18 5.21 -1.79
CA GLY A 30 14.77 5.51 -0.48
C GLY A 30 13.70 5.91 0.54
N ASP A 31 12.78 6.78 0.18
CA ASP A 31 11.67 7.20 1.04
C ASP A 31 10.74 6.03 1.38
N LEU A 32 10.42 5.19 0.41
CA LEU A 32 9.58 4.02 0.65
C LEU A 32 10.23 3.04 1.62
N VAL A 33 11.50 2.71 1.42
CA VAL A 33 12.25 1.79 2.29
C VAL A 33 12.38 2.38 3.70
N ALA A 34 12.78 3.63 3.82
CA ALA A 34 12.93 4.30 5.11
C ALA A 34 11.62 4.33 5.89
N THR A 35 10.50 4.64 5.23
CA THR A 35 9.17 4.68 5.85
C THR A 35 8.70 3.28 6.28
N CYS A 36 8.88 2.27 5.42
CA CYS A 36 8.45 0.90 5.72
C CYS A 36 9.29 0.22 6.81
N MET A 37 10.54 0.62 6.98
CA MET A 37 11.44 0.05 7.99
C MET A 37 11.46 0.83 9.30
N SER A 38 10.79 1.96 9.37
CA SER A 38 10.77 2.80 10.57
C SER A 38 9.65 2.39 11.53
N ASN A 39 10.01 1.95 12.73
CA ASN A 39 9.06 1.68 13.81
C ASN A 39 8.45 2.95 14.41
N LEU A 40 8.94 4.13 14.03
CA LEU A 40 8.37 5.42 14.39
C LEU A 40 7.18 5.80 13.49
N SER A 41 7.05 5.17 12.33
CA SER A 41 5.92 5.39 11.44
C SER A 41 4.61 4.92 12.08
N ARG A 42 3.60 5.79 12.11
CA ARG A 42 2.26 5.45 12.61
C ARG A 42 1.60 4.33 11.80
N ASN A 43 1.81 4.32 10.49
CA ASN A 43 1.32 3.24 9.62
C ASN A 43 2.00 1.92 9.93
N TYR A 44 3.30 1.92 10.19
CA TYR A 44 4.03 0.74 10.66
C TYR A 44 3.46 0.21 11.97
N GLN A 45 3.28 1.08 12.96
CA GLN A 45 2.74 0.71 14.28
C GLN A 45 1.30 0.17 14.17
N LEU A 46 0.47 0.77 13.32
CA LEU A 46 -0.88 0.27 13.05
C LEU A 46 -0.83 -1.15 12.48
N GLY A 47 -0.05 -1.36 11.44
CA GLY A 47 0.12 -2.67 10.80
C GLY A 47 0.66 -3.73 11.75
N PHE A 48 1.64 -3.37 12.58
CA PHE A 48 2.21 -4.24 13.60
C PHE A 48 1.17 -4.69 14.63
N ASN A 49 0.35 -3.78 15.13
CA ASN A 49 -0.70 -4.09 16.10
C ASN A 49 -1.81 -4.94 15.49
N LEU A 50 -2.21 -4.67 14.25
CA LEU A 50 -3.17 -5.50 13.52
C LEU A 50 -2.63 -6.91 13.28
N GLY A 51 -1.36 -7.04 12.91
CA GLY A 51 -0.69 -8.33 12.71
C GLY A 51 -0.60 -9.15 14.00
N LYS A 52 -0.61 -8.52 15.16
CA LYS A 52 -0.70 -9.17 16.47
C LYS A 52 -2.13 -9.59 16.85
N GLY A 53 -3.11 -9.34 16.02
CA GLY A 53 -4.51 -9.69 16.27
C GLY A 53 -5.34 -8.61 16.96
N MET A 54 -4.80 -7.40 17.13
CA MET A 54 -5.55 -6.28 17.69
C MET A 54 -6.66 -5.83 16.73
N SER A 55 -7.81 -5.42 17.24
CA SER A 55 -8.86 -4.85 16.40
C SER A 55 -8.40 -3.52 15.78
N LEU A 56 -8.98 -3.14 14.64
CA LEU A 56 -8.65 -1.86 14.00
C LEU A 56 -8.93 -0.67 14.95
N ILE A 57 -10.02 -0.72 15.68
CA ILE A 57 -10.39 0.35 16.63
C ILE A 57 -9.33 0.47 17.71
N ASP A 58 -8.93 -0.63 18.34
CA ASP A 58 -7.94 -0.63 19.40
C ASP A 58 -6.56 -0.24 18.89
N ALA A 59 -6.17 -0.75 17.72
CA ALA A 59 -4.90 -0.41 17.09
C ALA A 59 -4.83 1.08 16.74
N LYS A 60 -5.91 1.67 16.21
CA LYS A 60 -6.01 3.11 15.94
C LYS A 60 -5.90 3.94 17.22
N ASN A 61 -6.62 3.53 18.28
CA ASN A 61 -6.58 4.23 19.56
C ASN A 61 -5.18 4.19 20.18
N LYS A 62 -4.47 3.07 20.05
CA LYS A 62 -3.11 2.92 20.56
C LYS A 62 -2.08 3.78 19.83
N VAL A 63 -2.22 3.91 18.52
CA VAL A 63 -1.27 4.63 17.66
C VAL A 63 -1.59 6.12 17.58
N GLY A 64 -2.84 6.51 17.80
CA GLY A 64 -3.32 7.89 17.67
C GLY A 64 -3.75 8.21 16.24
N GLN A 65 -3.32 9.34 15.66
CA GLN A 65 -3.81 9.84 14.37
C GLN A 65 -3.33 9.00 13.17
N VAL A 66 -4.08 7.98 12.78
CA VAL A 66 -3.83 7.18 11.56
C VAL A 66 -4.92 7.38 10.49
N ALA A 67 -5.83 8.31 10.74
CA ALA A 67 -6.97 8.57 9.84
C ALA A 67 -6.54 8.98 8.41
N GLU A 68 -5.38 9.61 8.26
CA GLU A 68 -4.86 10.04 6.96
C GLU A 68 -4.49 8.87 6.06
N GLY A 69 -3.80 7.84 6.57
CA GLY A 69 -3.44 6.65 5.79
C GLY A 69 -4.66 5.89 5.29
N ILE A 70 -5.69 5.75 6.12
CA ILE A 70 -6.95 5.10 5.73
C ILE A 70 -7.70 5.94 4.69
N ARG A 71 -7.72 7.25 4.87
CA ARG A 71 -8.34 8.17 3.90
C ARG A 71 -7.63 8.13 2.56
N THR A 72 -6.30 8.13 2.56
CA THR A 72 -5.47 7.99 1.37
C THR A 72 -5.73 6.65 0.67
N LEU A 73 -5.81 5.56 1.42
CA LEU A 73 -6.13 4.24 0.88
C LEU A 73 -7.47 4.23 0.13
N LYS A 74 -8.51 4.78 0.74
CA LYS A 74 -9.84 4.89 0.10
C LYS A 74 -9.80 5.74 -1.17
N ALA A 75 -9.14 6.89 -1.12
CA ALA A 75 -9.01 7.79 -2.26
C ALA A 75 -8.21 7.14 -3.40
N THR A 76 -7.10 6.50 -3.09
CA THR A 76 -6.26 5.80 -4.08
C THR A 76 -7.02 4.65 -4.74
N ARG A 77 -7.75 3.86 -3.95
CA ARG A 77 -8.59 2.79 -4.49
C ARG A 77 -9.66 3.31 -5.43
N ASN A 78 -10.38 4.35 -5.05
CA ASN A 78 -11.42 4.93 -5.88
C ASN A 78 -10.85 5.47 -7.19
N GLU A 79 -9.74 6.17 -7.12
CA GLU A 79 -9.09 6.74 -8.30
C GLU A 79 -8.50 5.67 -9.21
N SER A 80 -7.89 4.62 -8.65
CA SER A 80 -7.37 3.50 -9.45
C SER A 80 -8.47 2.79 -10.24
N LYS A 81 -9.66 2.65 -9.66
CA LYS A 81 -10.82 2.09 -10.36
C LYS A 81 -11.29 2.97 -11.50
N LYS A 82 -11.36 4.28 -11.30
CA LYS A 82 -11.70 5.25 -12.37
C LYS A 82 -10.72 5.19 -13.54
N LEU A 83 -9.43 5.04 -13.24
CA LEU A 83 -8.35 4.98 -14.22
C LEU A 83 -8.11 3.57 -14.76
N ASN A 84 -8.87 2.57 -14.32
CA ASN A 84 -8.71 1.16 -14.68
C ASN A 84 -7.29 0.63 -14.44
N ILE A 85 -6.72 0.97 -13.29
CA ILE A 85 -5.38 0.55 -12.87
C ILE A 85 -5.50 -0.63 -11.92
N LYS A 86 -4.76 -1.70 -12.18
CA LYS A 86 -4.67 -2.85 -11.26
C LYS A 86 -3.75 -2.50 -10.09
N MET A 87 -4.30 -2.53 -8.88
CA MET A 87 -3.59 -2.28 -7.64
C MET A 87 -3.97 -3.34 -6.58
N PRO A 88 -3.51 -4.60 -6.77
CA PRO A 88 -3.91 -5.70 -5.87
C PRO A 88 -3.51 -5.48 -4.42
N LEU A 89 -2.38 -4.86 -4.13
CA LEU A 89 -1.96 -4.55 -2.77
C LEU A 89 -2.90 -3.54 -2.12
N VAL A 90 -3.30 -2.50 -2.85
CA VAL A 90 -4.29 -1.52 -2.39
C VAL A 90 -5.64 -2.19 -2.10
N GLU A 91 -6.10 -3.10 -2.96
CA GLU A 91 -7.34 -3.86 -2.74
C GLU A 91 -7.24 -4.74 -1.50
N SER A 92 -6.15 -5.49 -1.32
CA SER A 92 -5.94 -6.34 -0.14
C SER A 92 -5.90 -5.50 1.15
N MET A 93 -5.21 -4.37 1.13
CA MET A 93 -5.18 -3.45 2.27
C MET A 93 -6.57 -2.87 2.59
N TYR A 94 -7.35 -2.56 1.56
CA TYR A 94 -8.72 -2.10 1.75
C TYR A 94 -9.59 -3.18 2.41
N ASN A 95 -9.49 -4.41 1.93
CA ASN A 95 -10.23 -5.54 2.49
C ASN A 95 -9.88 -5.78 3.97
N ILE A 96 -8.62 -5.66 4.34
CA ILE A 96 -8.17 -5.82 5.73
C ILE A 96 -8.68 -4.67 6.61
N LEU A 97 -8.51 -3.43 6.18
CA LEU A 97 -8.78 -2.27 7.01
C LEU A 97 -10.26 -1.86 7.05
N ILE A 98 -11.00 -2.11 5.99
CA ILE A 98 -12.40 -1.68 5.86
C ILE A 98 -13.36 -2.87 5.95
N ASP A 99 -13.10 -3.94 5.20
CA ASP A 99 -13.98 -5.12 5.13
C ASP A 99 -13.62 -6.18 6.19
N LYS A 100 -12.66 -5.88 7.06
CA LYS A 100 -12.25 -6.72 8.20
C LYS A 100 -11.71 -8.09 7.80
N ALA A 101 -11.11 -8.22 6.62
CA ALA A 101 -10.38 -9.42 6.25
C ALA A 101 -9.18 -9.63 7.20
N LEU A 102 -8.75 -10.87 7.36
CA LEU A 102 -7.60 -11.18 8.20
C LEU A 102 -6.30 -10.68 7.56
N PRO A 103 -5.35 -10.13 8.33
CA PRO A 103 -4.06 -9.67 7.80
C PRO A 103 -3.30 -10.74 7.02
N GLU A 104 -3.45 -12.02 7.38
CA GLU A 104 -2.84 -13.16 6.71
C GLU A 104 -3.30 -13.31 5.25
N SER A 105 -4.51 -12.86 4.93
CA SER A 105 -5.05 -12.89 3.56
C SER A 105 -4.20 -12.10 2.58
N LEU A 106 -3.45 -11.11 3.04
CA LEU A 106 -2.53 -10.34 2.21
C LEU A 106 -1.47 -11.22 1.54
N ILE A 107 -0.90 -12.16 2.29
CA ILE A 107 0.13 -13.07 1.77
C ILE A 107 -0.49 -14.03 0.74
N GLU A 108 -1.68 -14.56 1.03
CA GLU A 108 -2.41 -15.42 0.11
C GLU A 108 -2.75 -14.70 -1.19
N ASP A 109 -3.23 -13.48 -1.11
CA ASP A 109 -3.54 -12.64 -2.27
C ASP A 109 -2.29 -12.35 -3.11
N LEU A 110 -1.16 -12.09 -2.48
CA LEU A 110 0.10 -11.82 -3.17
C LEU A 110 0.66 -13.08 -3.87
N VAL A 111 0.45 -14.25 -3.30
CA VAL A 111 0.87 -15.53 -3.89
C VAL A 111 -0.04 -15.90 -5.05
N ASN A 112 -1.35 -15.73 -4.90
CA ASN A 112 -2.35 -16.10 -5.90
C ASN A 112 -2.42 -15.11 -7.09
N ASN A 113 -1.91 -13.89 -6.91
CA ASN A 113 -1.85 -12.87 -7.95
C ASN A 113 -0.39 -12.47 -8.22
N PRO A 114 0.43 -13.38 -8.77
CA PRO A 114 1.82 -13.05 -9.08
C PRO A 114 1.83 -11.95 -10.15
N SER A 115 2.62 -10.92 -9.91
CA SER A 115 2.88 -9.92 -10.95
C SER A 115 4.00 -10.44 -11.84
N GLU A 116 3.74 -10.50 -13.14
CA GLU A 116 4.76 -10.94 -14.12
C GLU A 116 5.90 -9.92 -14.25
N VAL A 117 5.61 -8.66 -13.91
CA VAL A 117 6.58 -7.55 -13.99
C VAL A 117 6.46 -6.70 -12.74
N ASP A 118 7.52 -6.57 -11.98
CA ASP A 118 7.56 -5.74 -10.76
C ASP A 118 7.51 -4.24 -11.07
N VAL A 119 7.94 -3.84 -12.25
CA VAL A 119 7.91 -2.45 -12.73
C VAL A 119 7.50 -2.46 -14.21
N GLU A 120 6.39 -1.82 -14.52
CA GLU A 120 5.93 -1.64 -15.89
C GLU A 120 6.38 -0.27 -16.42
N PHE A 121 7.26 -0.29 -17.41
CA PHE A 121 7.54 0.89 -18.24
C PHE A 121 6.63 0.82 -19.47
N LYS A 122 5.65 1.70 -19.55
CA LYS A 122 4.93 1.91 -20.80
C LYS A 122 5.77 2.85 -21.67
N ASN A 123 6.20 2.30 -22.76
CA ASN A 123 6.80 3.09 -23.86
C ASN A 123 5.71 3.97 -24.52
#